data_6750d8b5123bc95babf254c590c45dea
#
_entry.id   6750d8b5123bc95babf254c590c45dea
#
_cell.length_a   1.000
_cell.length_b   1.000
_cell.length_c   1.000
_cell.angle_alpha   90.00
_cell.angle_beta   90.00
_cell.angle_gamma   90.00
#
_symmetry.space_group_name_H-M   'P 1'
#
loop_
_entity.id
_entity.type
_entity.pdbx_description
1 polymer ?
#
loop_
_entity_poly.entity_id
_entity_poly.type
_entity_poly.pdbx_seq_one_letter_code
_entity_poly.pdbx_strand_id
1 'polypeptide(L)'
;SNLFPVMEICVSPEAFQYLNYCDNSREKELIAIIIDHICNLVGKIDKINYDLNALFPNPIQKKIFSLDYQEYHYFEPTENRENHFVHGEDEDILLNEIGEEILEVENWNIGIVDDEDRTKIVHEVVGILYKKLQQEVSVLSSRNLIEVLYDDLEKVLFKLMLSQKRYAEDIACYPEKEQEIFEQTNRDNKSSIALKFLIEYIAAVPPKGNINIGENQYERLMAICSLIIDWSYKNDLFYYQIFNTPIEILKSHRIGMKQQEFQHMFSVNEAIRKEQLIASSVLDNSGDLIEYKSFGEEINAAFEKEYGYSFYQLKLFTEGLREYSKRQSGDTVYVARIMDIIEFMSAYDASFNEKIVGLIIDSIALRQREDFLVPPEPFRKEDVYPWRFNRELSFTRRPIIIRGDEMIWGNRQLDHMIRFTLGLINNGKLKAHSSKMNSLVGRISDERGAEFNDFIYKILVNFNVFEVYPNISKVNGVYIAENNNTLGDIDVLIIDREYHKIIAAEVKNFNFSKNPYEMHLEYKKMFENTKKKKGYYTKHCRRVDWCNKHIDDFKKQYGLDDGDWRVIGVFILSQPLVSTEIYHKEIKMLTEKELSVSSIRNIY
;
A
#
# COMPACT_ATOMS: atom_id res chain seq x y z
N SER A 1 32.09 17.54 21.42
CA SER A 1 31.07 16.50 21.29
C SER A 1 30.28 16.44 22.57
N ASN A 2 29.06 17.01 22.54
CA ASN A 2 28.10 16.82 23.63
C ASN A 2 27.49 15.43 23.44
N LEU A 3 28.06 14.46 24.12
CA LEU A 3 27.43 13.17 24.30
C LEU A 3 26.21 13.37 25.21
N PHE A 4 25.02 13.38 24.67
CA PHE A 4 23.83 13.26 25.47
C PHE A 4 23.84 11.86 26.13
N PRO A 5 23.54 11.76 27.42
CA PRO A 5 23.47 10.46 28.08
C PRO A 5 22.32 9.66 27.44
N VAL A 6 22.67 8.59 26.75
CA VAL A 6 21.72 7.59 26.27
C VAL A 6 21.41 6.69 27.45
N MET A 7 20.13 6.53 27.76
CA MET A 7 19.67 5.59 28.76
C MET A 7 19.13 4.34 28.05
N GLU A 8 19.76 3.21 28.30
CA GLU A 8 19.29 1.91 27.84
C GLU A 8 18.45 1.28 28.96
N ILE A 9 17.22 0.91 28.64
CA ILE A 9 16.34 0.19 29.56
C ILE A 9 16.24 -1.25 29.06
N CYS A 10 16.95 -2.16 29.76
CA CYS A 10 16.87 -3.58 29.51
C CYS A 10 15.74 -4.19 30.35
N VAL A 11 14.75 -4.76 29.70
CA VAL A 11 13.61 -5.43 30.36
C VAL A 11 13.78 -6.93 30.17
N SER A 12 13.79 -7.69 31.26
CA SER A 12 13.93 -9.13 31.20
C SER A 12 12.63 -9.82 30.72
N PRO A 13 12.71 -11.03 30.12
CA PRO A 13 11.51 -11.80 29.75
C PRO A 13 10.52 -12.04 30.89
N GLU A 14 11.01 -12.16 32.13
CA GLU A 14 10.19 -12.33 33.33
C GLU A 14 9.34 -11.09 33.63
N ALA A 15 9.86 -9.90 33.31
CA ALA A 15 9.08 -8.66 33.47
C ALA A 15 7.87 -8.64 32.52
N PHE A 16 7.98 -9.22 31.33
CA PHE A 16 6.82 -9.36 30.42
C PHE A 16 5.78 -10.33 30.96
N GLN A 17 6.20 -11.43 31.60
CA GLN A 17 5.27 -12.31 32.30
C GLN A 17 4.58 -11.61 33.47
N TYR A 18 5.31 -10.72 34.16
CA TYR A 18 4.74 -9.88 35.23
C TYR A 18 3.68 -8.93 34.71
N LEU A 19 3.88 -8.32 33.52
CA LEU A 19 2.91 -7.41 32.89
C LEU A 19 1.69 -8.14 32.33
N ASN A 20 1.73 -9.46 32.19
CA ASN A 20 0.60 -10.27 31.77
C ASN A 20 -0.43 -10.43 32.90
N TYR A 21 -1.15 -9.33 33.17
CA TYR A 21 -2.16 -9.25 34.21
C TYR A 21 -3.49 -8.71 33.65
N CYS A 22 -4.58 -8.96 34.32
CA CYS A 22 -5.93 -8.63 33.81
C CYS A 22 -6.23 -7.13 33.74
N ASP A 23 -5.44 -6.30 34.39
CA ASP A 23 -5.56 -4.84 34.38
C ASP A 23 -4.17 -4.17 34.21
N ASN A 24 -4.15 -2.84 34.18
CA ASN A 24 -2.92 -2.05 34.01
C ASN A 24 -2.21 -1.67 35.32
N SER A 25 -2.51 -2.32 36.44
CA SER A 25 -1.86 -2.03 37.73
C SER A 25 -0.36 -2.34 37.71
N ARG A 26 0.02 -3.38 36.98
CA ARG A 26 1.41 -3.82 36.84
C ARG A 26 2.26 -2.88 35.97
N GLU A 27 1.67 -2.28 34.94
CA GLU A 27 2.30 -1.23 34.14
C GLU A 27 2.56 0.01 34.97
N LYS A 28 1.62 0.41 35.83
CA LYS A 28 1.79 1.51 36.76
C LYS A 28 2.97 1.29 37.72
N GLU A 29 3.10 0.08 38.28
CA GLU A 29 4.24 -0.29 39.12
C GLU A 29 5.56 -0.25 38.36
N LEU A 30 5.60 -0.79 37.14
CA LEU A 30 6.82 -0.78 36.29
C LEU A 30 7.24 0.66 35.96
N ILE A 31 6.30 1.52 35.55
CA ILE A 31 6.58 2.93 35.26
C ILE A 31 7.09 3.65 36.50
N ALA A 32 6.55 3.39 37.69
CA ALA A 32 7.06 3.94 38.93
C ALA A 32 8.53 3.54 39.17
N ILE A 33 8.87 2.28 38.99
CA ILE A 33 10.24 1.77 39.14
C ILE A 33 11.19 2.43 38.14
N ILE A 34 10.79 2.56 36.88
CA ILE A 34 11.59 3.22 35.84
C ILE A 34 11.83 4.70 36.20
N ILE A 35 10.79 5.42 36.60
CA ILE A 35 10.90 6.84 36.99
C ILE A 35 11.83 6.99 38.20
N ASP A 36 11.70 6.16 39.22
CA ASP A 36 12.57 6.19 40.39
C ASP A 36 14.03 5.92 40.03
N HIS A 37 14.29 4.99 39.13
CA HIS A 37 15.64 4.71 38.60
C HIS A 37 16.22 5.91 37.83
N ILE A 38 15.44 6.53 36.98
CA ILE A 38 15.83 7.74 36.22
C ILE A 38 16.16 8.88 37.18
N CYS A 39 15.29 9.13 38.16
CA CYS A 39 15.51 10.18 39.17
C CYS A 39 16.81 9.95 39.96
N ASN A 40 17.09 8.71 40.31
CA ASN A 40 18.33 8.34 41.00
C ASN A 40 19.58 8.54 40.14
N LEU A 41 19.52 8.18 38.85
CA LEU A 41 20.65 8.34 37.93
C LEU A 41 20.95 9.81 37.63
N VAL A 42 19.93 10.65 37.51
CA VAL A 42 20.07 12.09 37.19
C VAL A 42 20.43 12.91 38.43
N GLY A 43 20.39 12.34 39.63
CA GLY A 43 20.72 13.03 40.90
C GLY A 43 19.74 14.12 41.28
N LYS A 44 18.59 14.22 40.66
CA LYS A 44 17.49 15.13 41.02
C LYS A 44 16.59 14.44 42.03
N ILE A 45 16.86 14.68 43.32
CA ILE A 45 16.11 14.17 44.43
C ILE A 45 14.79 14.94 44.66
N ASP A 46 14.64 16.10 44.09
CA ASP A 46 13.38 16.82 44.10
C ASP A 46 12.37 16.09 43.19
N LYS A 47 11.52 15.33 43.82
CA LYS A 47 10.43 14.57 43.21
C LYS A 47 9.81 15.38 42.06
N ILE A 48 10.07 14.97 40.87
CA ILE A 48 9.12 15.19 39.80
C ILE A 48 7.86 14.51 40.30
N ASN A 49 6.91 15.29 40.79
CA ASN A 49 5.61 14.80 41.23
C ASN A 49 4.86 14.35 39.96
N TYR A 50 5.27 13.21 39.42
CA TYR A 50 4.44 12.52 38.47
C TYR A 50 3.23 12.01 39.25
N ASP A 51 2.11 12.63 38.99
CA ASP A 51 0.85 12.07 39.49
C ASP A 51 0.52 10.82 38.66
N LEU A 52 1.15 9.69 39.07
CA LEU A 52 0.85 8.39 38.46
C LEU A 52 -0.63 8.03 38.62
N ASN A 53 -1.35 8.66 39.58
CA ASN A 53 -2.79 8.50 39.72
C ASN A 53 -3.56 9.28 38.64
N ALA A 54 -3.01 10.39 38.14
CA ALA A 54 -3.59 11.10 37.00
C ALA A 54 -3.40 10.32 35.70
N LEU A 55 -2.24 9.67 35.53
CA LEU A 55 -1.97 8.82 34.34
C LEU A 55 -2.74 7.48 34.43
N PHE A 56 -2.89 6.92 35.63
CA PHE A 56 -3.57 5.65 35.88
C PHE A 56 -4.62 5.84 36.99
N PRO A 57 -5.71 6.59 36.74
CA PRO A 57 -6.67 6.97 37.78
C PRO A 57 -7.38 5.79 38.39
N ASN A 58 -7.68 4.75 37.61
CA ASN A 58 -8.30 3.51 38.05
C ASN A 58 -7.68 2.33 37.29
N PRO A 59 -7.65 1.11 37.88
CA PRO A 59 -7.26 -0.08 37.13
C PRO A 59 -8.17 -0.27 35.93
N ILE A 60 -7.61 -0.21 34.74
CA ILE A 60 -8.33 -0.44 33.48
C ILE A 60 -8.17 -1.91 33.14
N GLN A 61 -9.29 -2.62 32.99
CA GLN A 61 -9.29 -4.01 32.58
C GLN A 61 -8.81 -4.11 31.12
N LYS A 62 -7.82 -4.94 30.87
CA LYS A 62 -7.28 -5.17 29.53
C LYS A 62 -8.30 -5.96 28.70
N LYS A 63 -8.61 -5.47 27.52
CA LYS A 63 -9.47 -6.15 26.54
C LYS A 63 -8.64 -7.05 25.62
N ILE A 64 -7.45 -6.60 25.24
CA ILE A 64 -6.48 -7.34 24.44
C ILE A 64 -5.14 -7.16 25.10
N PHE A 65 -4.38 -8.24 25.22
CA PHE A 65 -3.02 -8.22 25.67
C PHE A 65 -2.17 -8.98 24.66
N SER A 66 -1.21 -8.29 24.05
CA SER A 66 -0.24 -8.87 23.14
C SER A 66 1.16 -8.41 23.55
N LEU A 67 2.06 -9.37 23.74
CA LEU A 67 3.48 -9.13 23.95
C LEU A 67 4.23 -9.69 22.77
N ASP A 68 4.80 -8.80 21.97
CA ASP A 68 5.70 -9.15 20.87
C ASP A 68 7.14 -8.90 21.31
N TYR A 69 7.92 -10.00 21.45
CA TYR A 69 9.34 -9.95 21.71
C TYR A 69 10.09 -10.12 20.39
N GLN A 70 10.71 -9.06 19.91
CA GLN A 70 11.61 -9.14 18.78
C GLN A 70 13.05 -8.88 19.24
N GLU A 71 13.91 -9.83 18.97
CA GLU A 71 15.34 -9.85 19.39
C GLU A 71 16.18 -8.69 18.83
N TYR A 72 15.62 -7.86 17.90
CA TYR A 72 16.33 -6.83 17.14
C TYR A 72 15.59 -5.48 17.02
N HIS A 73 14.92 -5.04 18.07
CA HIS A 73 14.46 -3.66 18.11
C HIS A 73 15.57 -2.73 18.58
N TYR A 74 16.31 -2.17 17.63
CA TYR A 74 17.07 -0.97 17.92
C TYR A 74 16.09 0.17 18.20
N PHE A 75 16.01 0.56 19.45
CA PHE A 75 15.40 1.82 19.84
C PHE A 75 16.42 2.91 19.45
N GLU A 76 16.33 3.44 18.24
CA GLU A 76 17.10 4.62 17.87
C GLU A 76 16.45 5.81 18.57
N PRO A 77 17.17 6.50 19.48
CA PRO A 77 16.65 7.70 20.10
C PRO A 77 16.40 8.73 19.00
N THR A 78 15.14 9.05 18.78
CA THR A 78 14.77 10.17 17.92
C THR A 78 15.03 11.43 18.72
N GLU A 79 15.86 12.38 18.22
CA GLU A 79 15.84 13.73 18.73
C GLU A 79 14.40 14.23 18.75
N ASN A 80 14.03 15.03 19.78
CA ASN A 80 12.71 15.64 19.93
C ASN A 80 12.46 16.73 18.89
N ARG A 81 12.68 16.46 17.60
CA ARG A 81 12.20 17.29 16.51
C ARG A 81 10.77 16.86 16.19
N GLU A 82 9.86 17.81 16.16
CA GLU A 82 8.55 17.59 15.61
C GLU A 82 8.69 17.11 14.16
N ASN A 83 8.02 16.03 13.81
CA ASN A 83 8.01 15.56 12.43
C ASN A 83 7.27 16.58 11.58
N HIS A 84 7.81 16.90 10.41
CA HIS A 84 7.12 17.73 9.44
C HIS A 84 6.00 16.93 8.77
N PHE A 85 4.82 17.52 8.71
CA PHE A 85 3.63 16.92 8.10
C PHE A 85 3.11 17.75 6.93
N VAL A 86 2.30 17.11 6.10
CA VAL A 86 1.47 17.86 5.15
C VAL A 86 0.31 18.48 5.92
N HIS A 87 0.28 19.80 5.99
CA HIS A 87 -0.80 20.56 6.61
C HIS A 87 -1.85 20.95 5.57
N GLY A 88 -3.14 20.73 5.89
CA GLY A 88 -4.23 21.08 4.99
C GLY A 88 -4.32 22.60 4.74
N GLU A 89 -3.90 23.42 5.70
CA GLU A 89 -3.87 24.88 5.57
C GLU A 89 -2.88 25.33 4.49
N ASP A 90 -1.71 24.71 4.41
CA ASP A 90 -0.72 25.01 3.37
C ASP A 90 -1.21 24.60 1.98
N GLU A 91 -1.90 23.44 1.89
CA GLU A 91 -2.54 23.02 0.64
C GLU A 91 -3.63 24.02 0.22
N ASP A 92 -4.43 24.53 1.15
CA ASP A 92 -5.49 25.51 0.89
C ASP A 92 -4.91 26.85 0.42
N ILE A 93 -3.83 27.33 1.01
CA ILE A 93 -3.10 28.54 0.58
C ILE A 93 -2.61 28.35 -0.86
N LEU A 94 -1.95 27.23 -1.15
CA LEU A 94 -1.46 26.92 -2.50
C LEU A 94 -2.58 26.85 -3.52
N LEU A 95 -3.73 26.26 -3.18
CA LEU A 95 -4.88 26.19 -4.08
C LEU A 95 -5.51 27.56 -4.37
N ASN A 96 -5.44 28.52 -3.43
CA ASN A 96 -5.80 29.90 -3.69
C ASN A 96 -4.82 30.57 -4.64
N GLU A 97 -3.50 30.45 -4.39
CA GLU A 97 -2.46 30.99 -5.29
C GLU A 97 -2.59 30.45 -6.72
N ILE A 98 -2.81 29.15 -6.86
CA ILE A 98 -2.97 28.48 -8.18
C ILE A 98 -4.21 29.02 -8.88
N GLY A 99 -5.33 29.18 -8.17
CA GLY A 99 -6.55 29.72 -8.75
C GLY A 99 -6.39 31.17 -9.21
N GLU A 100 -5.63 32.00 -8.49
CA GLU A 100 -5.26 33.35 -8.92
C GLU A 100 -4.43 33.30 -10.22
N GLU A 101 -3.36 32.49 -10.26
CA GLU A 101 -2.51 32.34 -11.45
C GLU A 101 -3.31 31.86 -12.68
N ILE A 102 -4.23 30.92 -12.50
CA ILE A 102 -5.10 30.40 -13.59
C ILE A 102 -6.02 31.50 -14.13
N LEU A 103 -6.61 32.31 -13.26
CA LEU A 103 -7.50 33.39 -13.64
C LEU A 103 -6.75 34.54 -14.35
N GLU A 104 -5.47 34.75 -14.05
CA GLU A 104 -4.64 35.81 -14.68
C GLU A 104 -4.12 35.41 -16.07
N VAL A 105 -3.76 34.14 -16.26
CA VAL A 105 -3.01 33.68 -17.46
C VAL A 105 -3.94 33.15 -18.55
N GLU A 106 -5.08 32.56 -18.21
CA GLU A 106 -6.01 31.94 -19.15
C GLU A 106 -7.40 32.55 -19.03
N ASN A 107 -8.23 32.41 -20.06
CA ASN A 107 -9.62 32.89 -20.09
C ASN A 107 -10.57 32.02 -19.23
N TRP A 108 -10.11 31.62 -18.03
CA TRP A 108 -10.94 30.91 -17.06
C TRP A 108 -11.83 31.89 -16.29
N ASN A 109 -13.01 31.44 -15.90
CA ASN A 109 -13.97 32.22 -15.13
C ASN A 109 -14.23 31.57 -13.77
N ILE A 110 -14.57 32.42 -12.80
CA ILE A 110 -15.13 31.96 -11.52
C ILE A 110 -16.40 31.16 -11.77
N GLY A 111 -16.50 29.98 -11.17
CA GLY A 111 -17.64 29.09 -11.30
C GLY A 111 -17.23 27.66 -11.65
N ILE A 112 -18.21 26.90 -12.13
CA ILE A 112 -18.01 25.49 -12.53
C ILE A 112 -17.33 25.46 -13.90
N VAL A 113 -16.27 24.64 -13.99
CA VAL A 113 -15.54 24.38 -15.24
C VAL A 113 -16.33 23.39 -16.09
N ASP A 114 -16.45 23.67 -17.39
CA ASP A 114 -17.14 22.80 -18.33
C ASP A 114 -16.47 21.42 -18.43
N ASP A 115 -17.27 20.40 -18.66
CA ASP A 115 -16.83 19.00 -18.67
C ASP A 115 -15.69 18.72 -19.65
N GLU A 116 -15.73 19.38 -20.82
CA GLU A 116 -14.74 19.26 -21.88
C GLU A 116 -13.38 19.85 -21.49
N ASP A 117 -13.37 20.84 -20.60
CA ASP A 117 -12.18 21.56 -20.18
C ASP A 117 -11.55 21.03 -18.87
N ARG A 118 -12.18 20.08 -18.18
CA ARG A 118 -11.69 19.55 -16.90
C ARG A 118 -10.26 19.00 -16.98
N THR A 119 -9.97 18.23 -18.00
CA THR A 119 -8.61 17.67 -18.17
C THR A 119 -7.60 18.79 -18.43
N LYS A 120 -7.99 19.82 -19.17
CA LYS A 120 -7.12 20.97 -19.48
C LYS A 120 -6.77 21.73 -18.21
N ILE A 121 -7.77 22.12 -17.41
CA ILE A 121 -7.51 22.88 -16.17
C ILE A 121 -6.70 22.07 -15.17
N VAL A 122 -6.91 20.75 -15.06
CA VAL A 122 -6.09 19.89 -14.19
C VAL A 122 -4.64 19.84 -14.65
N HIS A 123 -4.38 19.77 -15.95
CA HIS A 123 -3.03 19.84 -16.49
C HIS A 123 -2.35 21.19 -16.17
N GLU A 124 -3.09 22.29 -16.21
CA GLU A 124 -2.58 23.61 -15.84
C GLU A 124 -2.24 23.68 -14.35
N VAL A 125 -3.14 23.21 -13.47
CA VAL A 125 -2.88 23.11 -12.02
C VAL A 125 -1.61 22.33 -11.74
N VAL A 126 -1.46 21.14 -12.32
CA VAL A 126 -0.28 20.29 -12.14
C VAL A 126 0.97 20.96 -12.71
N GLY A 127 0.85 21.64 -13.87
CA GLY A 127 1.96 22.40 -14.47
C GLY A 127 2.46 23.54 -13.58
N ILE A 128 1.52 24.31 -12.98
CA ILE A 128 1.84 25.39 -12.05
C ILE A 128 2.53 24.82 -10.80
N LEU A 129 2.01 23.72 -10.25
CA LEU A 129 2.60 23.05 -9.08
C LEU A 129 4.03 22.57 -9.34
N TYR A 130 4.30 21.93 -10.49
CA TYR A 130 5.65 21.54 -10.86
C TYR A 130 6.59 22.74 -11.05
N LYS A 131 6.10 23.85 -11.62
CA LYS A 131 6.86 25.10 -11.74
C LYS A 131 7.21 25.68 -10.36
N LYS A 132 6.25 25.71 -9.43
CA LYS A 132 6.49 26.14 -8.04
C LYS A 132 7.50 25.22 -7.35
N LEU A 133 7.36 23.89 -7.47
CA LEU A 133 8.33 22.93 -6.94
C LEU A 133 9.75 23.19 -7.47
N GLN A 134 9.90 23.38 -8.77
CA GLN A 134 11.18 23.67 -9.40
C GLN A 134 11.79 24.99 -8.89
N GLN A 135 10.98 26.04 -8.80
CA GLN A 135 11.43 27.35 -8.32
C GLN A 135 11.91 27.29 -6.86
N GLU A 136 11.10 26.69 -5.97
CA GLU A 136 11.42 26.60 -4.55
C GLU A 136 12.59 25.66 -4.25
N VAL A 137 12.70 24.53 -4.96
CA VAL A 137 13.86 23.65 -4.82
C VAL A 137 15.13 24.30 -5.38
N SER A 138 15.06 25.05 -6.49
CA SER A 138 16.25 25.57 -7.18
C SER A 138 17.11 26.51 -6.32
N VAL A 139 16.51 27.21 -5.36
CA VAL A 139 17.22 28.17 -4.47
C VAL A 139 17.87 27.50 -3.27
N LEU A 140 17.54 26.22 -3.00
CA LEU A 140 18.06 25.49 -1.86
C LEU A 140 19.54 25.10 -2.06
N SER A 141 20.23 24.93 -0.94
CA SER A 141 21.54 24.33 -0.89
C SER A 141 21.41 22.80 -0.97
N SER A 142 22.21 22.17 -1.84
CA SER A 142 22.27 20.70 -1.91
C SER A 142 22.99 20.07 -0.71
N ARG A 143 23.67 20.90 0.13
CA ARG A 143 24.44 20.39 1.25
C ARG A 143 23.54 19.82 2.33
N ASN A 144 23.68 18.53 2.60
CA ASN A 144 22.92 17.77 3.60
C ASN A 144 21.38 17.79 3.41
N LEU A 145 20.88 18.30 2.29
CA LEU A 145 19.42 18.38 2.08
C LEU A 145 18.78 17.00 2.01
N ILE A 146 19.36 16.10 1.23
CA ILE A 146 18.87 14.73 1.08
C ILE A 146 18.91 13.98 2.43
N GLU A 147 19.99 14.16 3.17
CA GLU A 147 20.19 13.54 4.47
C GLU A 147 19.11 13.97 5.47
N VAL A 148 18.78 15.26 5.51
CA VAL A 148 17.71 15.80 6.38
C VAL A 148 16.34 15.24 6.00
N LEU A 149 15.99 15.26 4.71
CA LEU A 149 14.72 14.74 4.23
C LEU A 149 14.60 13.23 4.43
N TYR A 150 15.69 12.51 4.25
CA TYR A 150 15.72 11.06 4.42
C TYR A 150 15.63 10.68 5.90
N ASP A 151 16.28 11.42 6.80
CA ASP A 151 16.19 11.24 8.25
C ASP A 151 14.73 11.39 8.73
N ASP A 152 14.04 12.45 8.29
CA ASP A 152 12.62 12.62 8.60
C ASP A 152 11.77 11.48 8.04
N LEU A 153 12.08 10.98 6.85
CA LEU A 153 11.36 9.82 6.29
C LEU A 153 11.57 8.56 7.13
N GLU A 154 12.79 8.27 7.58
CA GLU A 154 13.08 7.12 8.45
C GLU A 154 12.27 7.20 9.76
N LYS A 155 12.12 8.40 10.34
CA LYS A 155 11.28 8.65 11.53
C LYS A 155 9.80 8.42 11.26
N VAL A 156 9.28 8.94 10.14
CA VAL A 156 7.88 8.75 9.73
C VAL A 156 7.60 7.28 9.47
N LEU A 157 8.52 6.55 8.82
CA LEU A 157 8.37 5.11 8.58
C LEU A 157 8.36 4.31 9.88
N PHE A 158 9.19 4.66 10.84
CA PHE A 158 9.17 4.04 12.17
C PHE A 158 7.83 4.25 12.86
N LYS A 159 7.32 5.48 12.86
CA LYS A 159 6.02 5.81 13.42
C LYS A 159 4.88 5.05 12.74
N LEU A 160 4.88 4.99 11.41
CA LEU A 160 3.90 4.22 10.65
C LEU A 160 3.94 2.73 10.98
N MET A 161 5.13 2.15 11.09
CA MET A 161 5.31 0.75 11.46
C MET A 161 4.73 0.46 12.85
N LEU A 162 5.01 1.32 13.83
CA LEU A 162 4.44 1.19 15.18
C LEU A 162 2.92 1.34 15.17
N SER A 163 2.40 2.35 14.48
CA SER A 163 0.95 2.57 14.36
C SER A 163 0.26 1.38 13.71
N GLN A 164 0.84 0.81 12.65
CA GLN A 164 0.28 -0.37 12.00
C GLN A 164 0.25 -1.60 12.92
N LYS A 165 1.33 -1.85 13.66
CA LYS A 165 1.40 -2.99 14.60
C LYS A 165 0.37 -2.87 15.72
N ARG A 166 0.12 -1.66 16.21
CA ARG A 166 -0.73 -1.40 17.37
C ARG A 166 -2.18 -1.08 17.01
N TYR A 167 -2.49 -0.93 15.74
CA TYR A 167 -3.78 -0.40 15.30
C TYR A 167 -4.98 -1.18 15.85
N ALA A 168 -4.97 -2.52 15.75
CA ALA A 168 -6.06 -3.35 16.26
C ALA A 168 -6.17 -3.29 17.79
N GLU A 169 -5.03 -3.24 18.48
CA GLU A 169 -4.96 -3.14 19.94
C GLU A 169 -5.46 -1.78 20.43
N ASP A 170 -5.02 -0.71 19.76
CA ASP A 170 -5.41 0.67 20.09
C ASP A 170 -6.93 0.85 19.91
N ILE A 171 -7.52 0.34 18.83
CA ILE A 171 -8.98 0.40 18.62
C ILE A 171 -9.73 -0.46 19.62
N ALA A 172 -9.24 -1.65 19.95
CA ALA A 172 -9.88 -2.51 20.92
C ALA A 172 -9.86 -1.90 22.33
N CYS A 173 -8.79 -1.17 22.68
CA CYS A 173 -8.64 -0.49 23.97
C CYS A 173 -9.38 0.86 24.01
N TYR A 174 -9.41 1.60 22.91
CA TYR A 174 -9.96 2.95 22.79
C TYR A 174 -10.91 3.08 21.60
N PRO A 175 -12.03 2.35 21.57
CA PRO A 175 -12.94 2.34 20.42
C PRO A 175 -13.53 3.74 20.12
N GLU A 176 -13.62 4.62 21.11
CA GLU A 176 -14.06 6.01 20.95
C GLU A 176 -13.06 6.89 20.18
N LYS A 177 -11.80 6.45 20.07
CA LYS A 177 -10.73 7.15 19.34
C LYS A 177 -10.40 6.54 17.98
N GLU A 178 -11.17 5.56 17.52
CA GLU A 178 -10.91 4.88 16.24
C GLU A 178 -10.70 5.86 15.10
N GLN A 179 -11.56 6.87 14.97
CA GLN A 179 -11.47 7.85 13.90
C GLN A 179 -10.21 8.73 14.02
N GLU A 180 -9.86 9.16 15.24
CA GLU A 180 -8.65 9.97 15.50
C GLU A 180 -7.38 9.18 15.15
N ILE A 181 -7.30 7.91 15.58
CA ILE A 181 -6.18 7.01 15.30
C ILE A 181 -6.04 6.78 13.78
N PHE A 182 -7.16 6.57 13.10
CA PHE A 182 -7.18 6.37 11.66
C PHE A 182 -6.73 7.63 10.90
N GLU A 183 -7.24 8.80 11.26
CA GLU A 183 -6.85 10.07 10.65
C GLU A 183 -5.37 10.40 10.87
N GLN A 184 -4.84 10.11 12.06
CA GLN A 184 -3.41 10.28 12.33
C GLN A 184 -2.57 9.37 11.44
N THR A 185 -2.94 8.09 11.34
CA THR A 185 -2.25 7.12 10.47
C THR A 185 -2.30 7.56 8.98
N ASN A 186 -3.43 8.09 8.54
CA ASN A 186 -3.57 8.61 7.17
C ASN A 186 -2.71 9.85 6.94
N ARG A 187 -2.61 10.76 7.91
CA ARG A 187 -1.76 11.96 7.83
C ARG A 187 -0.28 11.57 7.71
N ASP A 188 0.17 10.65 8.55
CA ASP A 188 1.54 10.15 8.52
C ASP A 188 1.85 9.46 7.18
N ASN A 189 0.90 8.68 6.65
CA ASN A 189 1.05 8.03 5.36
C ASN A 189 1.09 9.04 4.19
N LYS A 190 0.20 10.04 4.20
CA LYS A 190 0.19 11.14 3.21
C LYS A 190 1.53 11.88 3.20
N SER A 191 2.04 12.20 4.38
CA SER A 191 3.33 12.87 4.55
C SER A 191 4.50 12.01 4.06
N SER A 192 4.50 10.71 4.37
CA SER A 192 5.48 9.75 3.84
C SER A 192 5.51 9.71 2.31
N ILE A 193 4.34 9.74 1.67
CA ILE A 193 4.23 9.71 0.20
C ILE A 193 4.76 11.01 -0.40
N ALA A 194 4.40 12.16 0.15
CA ALA A 194 4.87 13.47 -0.30
C ALA A 194 6.39 13.60 -0.13
N LEU A 195 6.92 13.15 1.01
CA LEU A 195 8.35 13.20 1.32
C LEU A 195 9.17 12.28 0.40
N LYS A 196 8.69 11.07 0.13
CA LYS A 196 9.31 10.17 -0.85
C LYS A 196 9.40 10.82 -2.23
N PHE A 197 8.34 11.50 -2.66
CA PHE A 197 8.36 12.21 -3.93
C PHE A 197 9.32 13.39 -3.93
N LEU A 198 9.38 14.17 -2.85
CA LEU A 198 10.34 15.28 -2.72
C LEU A 198 11.79 14.77 -2.79
N ILE A 199 12.11 13.67 -2.09
CA ILE A 199 13.42 13.02 -2.16
C ILE A 199 13.74 12.54 -3.60
N GLU A 200 12.79 11.90 -4.28
CA GLU A 200 12.94 11.48 -5.68
C GLU A 200 13.25 12.66 -6.61
N TYR A 201 12.52 13.77 -6.42
CA TYR A 201 12.69 14.98 -7.21
C TYR A 201 14.09 15.57 -7.02
N ILE A 202 14.52 15.74 -5.77
CA ILE A 202 15.83 16.30 -5.42
C ILE A 202 16.98 15.37 -5.82
N ALA A 203 16.81 14.06 -5.68
CA ALA A 203 17.79 13.08 -6.13
C ALA A 203 17.97 13.11 -7.67
N ALA A 204 16.88 13.33 -8.39
CA ALA A 204 16.90 13.45 -9.85
C ALA A 204 17.48 14.80 -10.31
N VAL A 205 17.06 15.89 -9.69
CA VAL A 205 17.44 17.26 -10.04
C VAL A 205 17.94 17.99 -8.79
N PRO A 206 19.20 17.79 -8.40
CA PRO A 206 19.76 18.43 -7.22
C PRO A 206 19.73 19.95 -7.33
N PRO A 207 19.36 20.66 -6.25
CA PRO A 207 19.36 22.12 -6.22
C PRO A 207 20.78 22.70 -6.36
N LYS A 208 20.87 23.90 -6.87
CA LYS A 208 22.14 24.63 -7.11
C LYS A 208 22.21 25.93 -6.34
N GLY A 209 21.22 26.22 -5.50
CA GLY A 209 21.20 27.43 -4.67
C GLY A 209 22.08 27.31 -3.43
N ASN A 210 21.92 28.25 -2.52
CA ASN A 210 22.75 28.38 -1.31
C ASN A 210 21.91 28.59 -0.03
N ILE A 211 20.59 28.50 -0.11
CA ILE A 211 19.69 28.69 1.02
C ILE A 211 19.49 27.34 1.72
N ASN A 212 19.77 27.28 3.02
CA ASN A 212 19.39 26.10 3.80
C ASN A 212 17.88 26.06 3.96
N ILE A 213 17.30 24.86 3.86
CA ILE A 213 15.85 24.69 4.02
C ILE A 213 15.43 25.13 5.43
N GLY A 214 14.43 26.02 5.50
CA GLY A 214 13.75 26.40 6.74
C GLY A 214 12.45 25.62 6.91
N GLU A 215 11.89 25.63 8.10
CA GLU A 215 10.68 24.90 8.48
C GLU A 215 9.48 25.21 7.57
N ASN A 216 9.12 26.48 7.44
CA ASN A 216 8.00 26.91 6.58
C ASN A 216 8.19 26.51 5.10
N GLN A 217 9.44 26.56 4.61
CA GLN A 217 9.74 26.17 3.23
C GLN A 217 9.67 24.65 3.06
N TYR A 218 10.05 23.91 4.08
CA TYR A 218 9.92 22.46 4.10
C TYR A 218 8.45 22.04 4.02
N GLU A 219 7.60 22.58 4.90
CA GLU A 219 6.15 22.28 4.93
C GLU A 219 5.46 22.68 3.64
N ARG A 220 5.81 23.84 3.08
CA ARG A 220 5.31 24.26 1.79
C ARG A 220 5.73 23.32 0.64
N LEU A 221 6.95 22.83 0.60
CA LEU A 221 7.40 21.84 -0.38
C LEU A 221 6.64 20.51 -0.23
N MET A 222 6.38 20.09 1.01
CA MET A 222 5.57 18.92 1.29
C MET A 222 4.14 19.07 0.78
N ALA A 223 3.53 20.24 0.97
CA ALA A 223 2.19 20.55 0.47
C ALA A 223 2.15 20.59 -1.06
N ILE A 224 3.16 21.20 -1.72
CA ILE A 224 3.28 21.17 -3.20
C ILE A 224 3.36 19.73 -3.71
N CYS A 225 4.22 18.91 -3.11
CA CYS A 225 4.38 17.50 -3.50
C CYS A 225 3.08 16.70 -3.31
N SER A 226 2.38 16.93 -2.20
CA SER A 226 1.09 16.31 -1.92
C SER A 226 0.04 16.71 -2.97
N LEU A 227 -0.06 17.99 -3.31
CA LEU A 227 -1.00 18.49 -4.31
C LEU A 227 -0.67 17.99 -5.73
N ILE A 228 0.61 17.87 -6.11
CA ILE A 228 1.00 17.26 -7.40
C ILE A 228 0.45 15.83 -7.49
N ILE A 229 0.60 15.04 -6.43
CA ILE A 229 0.12 13.66 -6.39
C ILE A 229 -1.41 13.63 -6.47
N ASP A 230 -2.09 14.42 -5.66
CA ASP A 230 -3.55 14.47 -5.57
C ASP A 230 -4.20 14.93 -6.88
N TRP A 231 -3.73 16.04 -7.46
CA TRP A 231 -4.27 16.56 -8.72
C TRP A 231 -3.95 15.68 -9.92
N SER A 232 -2.78 15.05 -9.95
CA SER A 232 -2.44 14.07 -10.98
C SER A 232 -3.27 12.79 -10.85
N TYR A 233 -3.59 12.35 -9.62
CA TYR A 233 -4.53 11.27 -9.36
C TYR A 233 -5.93 11.61 -9.89
N LYS A 234 -6.42 12.83 -9.63
CA LYS A 234 -7.70 13.35 -10.15
C LYS A 234 -7.71 13.41 -11.68
N ASN A 235 -6.60 13.82 -12.30
CA ASN A 235 -6.45 13.78 -13.76
C ASN A 235 -6.66 12.38 -14.33
N ASP A 236 -6.05 11.36 -13.72
CA ASP A 236 -6.22 9.98 -14.15
C ASP A 236 -7.68 9.50 -13.95
N LEU A 237 -8.41 9.96 -12.91
CA LEU A 237 -9.84 9.66 -12.75
C LEU A 237 -10.68 10.18 -13.92
N PHE A 238 -10.42 11.39 -14.40
CA PHE A 238 -11.11 11.97 -15.56
C PHE A 238 -10.68 11.27 -16.86
N TYR A 239 -9.39 11.09 -17.07
CA TYR A 239 -8.85 10.45 -18.27
C TYR A 239 -9.41 9.04 -18.48
N TYR A 240 -9.53 8.25 -17.40
CA TYR A 240 -10.12 6.92 -17.47
C TYR A 240 -11.64 6.91 -17.33
N GLN A 241 -12.29 8.07 -17.24
CA GLN A 241 -13.75 8.22 -17.10
C GLN A 241 -14.33 7.43 -15.92
N ILE A 242 -13.58 7.36 -14.82
CA ILE A 242 -14.00 6.66 -13.60
C ILE A 242 -15.04 7.51 -12.87
N PHE A 243 -14.84 8.83 -12.82
CA PHE A 243 -15.74 9.79 -12.17
C PHE A 243 -15.93 11.04 -13.01
N ASN A 244 -17.11 11.62 -12.90
CA ASN A 244 -17.50 12.85 -13.56
C ASN A 244 -17.85 13.95 -12.54
N THR A 245 -16.87 14.36 -11.73
CA THR A 245 -17.06 15.36 -10.68
C THR A 245 -16.75 16.76 -11.22
N PRO A 246 -17.59 17.77 -10.94
CA PRO A 246 -17.33 19.14 -11.35
C PRO A 246 -16.13 19.74 -10.62
N ILE A 247 -15.29 20.45 -11.38
CA ILE A 247 -14.24 21.33 -10.85
C ILE A 247 -14.84 22.73 -10.77
N GLU A 248 -14.55 23.46 -9.71
CA GLU A 248 -15.05 24.80 -9.49
C GLU A 248 -13.93 25.75 -9.05
N ILE A 249 -13.89 26.94 -9.63
CA ILE A 249 -13.11 28.06 -9.14
C ILE A 249 -14.03 28.92 -8.29
N LEU A 250 -13.77 29.00 -7.00
CA LEU A 250 -14.59 29.74 -6.05
C LEU A 250 -14.36 31.27 -6.19
N LYS A 251 -15.27 32.05 -5.62
CA LYS A 251 -15.12 33.53 -5.52
C LYS A 251 -13.88 33.96 -4.71
N SER A 252 -13.37 33.10 -3.86
CA SER A 252 -12.11 33.26 -3.14
C SER A 252 -10.87 32.93 -3.99
N HIS A 253 -11.06 32.65 -5.27
CA HIS A 253 -10.09 32.14 -6.24
C HIS A 253 -9.61 30.72 -5.97
N ARG A 254 -10.02 30.08 -4.89
CA ARG A 254 -9.65 28.68 -4.61
C ARG A 254 -10.21 27.75 -5.67
N ILE A 255 -9.34 26.95 -6.27
CA ILE A 255 -9.73 25.86 -7.16
C ILE A 255 -9.93 24.57 -6.40
N GLY A 256 -11.01 23.85 -6.70
CA GLY A 256 -11.34 22.60 -6.03
C GLY A 256 -12.33 21.73 -6.78
N MET A 257 -12.61 20.58 -6.23
CA MET A 257 -13.61 19.62 -6.71
C MET A 257 -14.70 19.43 -5.67
N LYS A 258 -15.96 19.30 -6.11
CA LYS A 258 -17.06 18.95 -5.20
C LYS A 258 -16.91 17.50 -4.73
N GLN A 259 -16.78 17.30 -3.43
CA GLN A 259 -16.55 15.98 -2.85
C GLN A 259 -17.81 15.10 -2.73
N GLN A 260 -19.02 15.67 -2.85
CA GLN A 260 -20.27 14.97 -2.53
C GLN A 260 -20.50 13.67 -3.31
N GLU A 261 -20.09 13.61 -4.57
CA GLU A 261 -20.23 12.39 -5.38
C GLU A 261 -19.20 11.31 -5.03
N PHE A 262 -18.09 11.68 -4.38
CA PHE A 262 -17.03 10.77 -3.95
C PHE A 262 -17.24 10.23 -2.53
N GLN A 263 -18.13 10.78 -1.72
CA GLN A 263 -18.24 10.41 -0.31
C GLN A 263 -18.49 8.92 -0.12
N HIS A 264 -19.36 8.33 -0.93
CA HIS A 264 -19.61 6.88 -0.83
C HIS A 264 -18.36 6.05 -1.16
N MET A 265 -17.65 6.41 -2.22
CA MET A 265 -16.42 5.71 -2.58
C MET A 265 -15.30 5.92 -1.55
N PHE A 266 -15.18 7.13 -1.00
CA PHE A 266 -14.22 7.38 0.07
C PHE A 266 -14.55 6.56 1.32
N SER A 267 -15.83 6.45 1.69
CA SER A 267 -16.25 5.62 2.84
C SER A 267 -15.96 4.12 2.62
N VAL A 268 -16.17 3.60 1.42
CA VAL A 268 -15.80 2.21 1.06
C VAL A 268 -14.29 2.02 1.13
N ASN A 269 -13.52 2.95 0.54
CA ASN A 269 -12.06 2.89 0.59
C ASN A 269 -11.52 3.03 2.02
N GLU A 270 -12.15 3.87 2.84
CA GLU A 270 -11.80 4.02 4.26
C GLU A 270 -12.06 2.73 5.03
N ALA A 271 -13.22 2.10 4.84
CA ALA A 271 -13.55 0.82 5.46
C ALA A 271 -12.54 -0.27 5.07
N ILE A 272 -12.19 -0.37 3.79
CA ILE A 272 -11.17 -1.32 3.32
C ILE A 272 -9.80 -1.04 3.95
N ARG A 273 -9.39 0.22 4.05
CA ARG A 273 -8.12 0.60 4.68
C ARG A 273 -8.09 0.26 6.17
N LYS A 274 -9.16 0.55 6.91
CA LYS A 274 -9.29 0.17 8.32
C LYS A 274 -9.17 -1.34 8.50
N GLU A 275 -9.85 -2.11 7.67
CA GLU A 275 -9.74 -3.57 7.69
C GLU A 275 -8.33 -4.07 7.36
N GLN A 276 -7.65 -3.47 6.38
CA GLN A 276 -6.26 -3.82 6.06
C GLN A 276 -5.30 -3.49 7.20
N LEU A 277 -5.52 -2.37 7.90
CA LEU A 277 -4.74 -2.02 9.08
C LEU A 277 -4.95 -3.02 10.22
N ILE A 278 -6.21 -3.42 10.48
CA ILE A 278 -6.53 -4.47 11.47
C ILE A 278 -5.86 -5.79 11.07
N ALA A 279 -6.01 -6.23 9.83
CA ALA A 279 -5.40 -7.47 9.35
C ALA A 279 -3.87 -7.45 9.46
N SER A 280 -3.23 -6.34 9.09
CA SER A 280 -1.77 -6.21 9.17
C SER A 280 -1.23 -6.15 10.61
N SER A 281 -2.04 -5.70 11.57
CA SER A 281 -1.65 -5.66 12.99
C SER A 281 -1.82 -7.00 13.69
N VAL A 282 -2.77 -7.84 13.23
CA VAL A 282 -3.05 -9.17 13.81
C VAL A 282 -2.20 -10.26 13.17
N LEU A 283 -1.97 -10.16 11.86
CA LEU A 283 -1.13 -11.11 11.14
C LEU A 283 0.34 -10.81 11.45
N ASP A 284 0.94 -11.69 12.22
CA ASP A 284 2.39 -11.70 12.41
C ASP A 284 3.09 -11.73 11.03
N ASN A 285 4.20 -11.00 10.91
CA ASN A 285 5.04 -10.93 9.71
C ASN A 285 5.61 -12.30 9.26
N SER A 286 5.22 -13.38 9.91
CA SER A 286 5.57 -14.78 9.58
C SER A 286 5.02 -15.22 8.21
N GLY A 287 3.93 -14.62 7.72
CA GLY A 287 3.33 -14.97 6.43
C GLY A 287 4.27 -14.72 5.25
N ASP A 288 4.91 -13.56 5.19
CA ASP A 288 5.86 -13.21 4.12
C ASP A 288 7.10 -14.10 4.13
N LEU A 289 7.56 -14.54 5.32
CA LEU A 289 8.69 -15.45 5.48
C LEU A 289 8.33 -16.89 5.09
N ILE A 290 7.08 -17.32 5.34
CA ILE A 290 6.60 -18.66 4.97
C ILE A 290 6.43 -18.74 3.45
N GLU A 291 5.83 -17.74 2.82
CA GLU A 291 5.74 -17.68 1.36
C GLU A 291 7.12 -17.64 0.68
N TYR A 292 8.06 -16.87 1.21
CA TYR A 292 9.44 -16.85 0.72
C TYR A 292 10.11 -18.22 0.80
N LYS A 293 9.90 -18.96 1.88
CA LYS A 293 10.48 -20.32 2.04
C LYS A 293 9.92 -21.32 1.03
N SER A 294 8.65 -21.20 0.65
CA SER A 294 8.04 -22.13 -0.32
C SER A 294 8.48 -21.88 -1.78
N PHE A 295 8.79 -20.63 -2.15
CA PHE A 295 9.22 -20.26 -3.52
C PHE A 295 10.68 -19.79 -3.62
N GLY A 296 11.46 -19.90 -2.54
CA GLY A 296 12.77 -19.26 -2.41
C GLY A 296 13.75 -19.57 -3.55
N GLU A 297 13.85 -20.83 -3.99
CA GLU A 297 14.75 -21.20 -5.10
C GLU A 297 14.28 -20.65 -6.44
N GLU A 298 12.98 -20.65 -6.69
CA GLU A 298 12.41 -20.16 -7.93
C GLU A 298 12.47 -18.63 -8.04
N ILE A 299 12.22 -17.92 -6.93
CA ILE A 299 12.39 -16.47 -6.84
C ILE A 299 13.86 -16.12 -7.11
N ASN A 300 14.80 -16.80 -6.48
CA ASN A 300 16.22 -16.58 -6.70
C ASN A 300 16.59 -16.74 -8.17
N ALA A 301 16.18 -17.86 -8.78
CA ALA A 301 16.47 -18.14 -10.18
C ALA A 301 15.76 -17.19 -11.17
N ALA A 302 14.61 -16.62 -10.78
CA ALA A 302 13.94 -15.60 -11.58
C ALA A 302 14.66 -14.25 -11.47
N PHE A 303 15.13 -13.86 -10.27
CA PHE A 303 15.93 -12.66 -10.04
C PHE A 303 17.26 -12.70 -10.80
N GLU A 304 17.96 -13.85 -10.80
CA GLU A 304 19.19 -14.01 -11.57
C GLU A 304 18.98 -13.75 -13.08
N LYS A 305 17.84 -14.16 -13.63
CA LYS A 305 17.50 -13.91 -15.04
C LYS A 305 17.03 -12.49 -15.31
N GLU A 306 16.41 -11.85 -14.33
CA GLU A 306 15.87 -10.49 -14.45
C GLU A 306 16.95 -9.43 -14.23
N TYR A 307 17.74 -9.59 -13.15
CA TYR A 307 18.63 -8.55 -12.61
C TYR A 307 20.11 -8.95 -12.61
N GLY A 308 20.44 -10.24 -12.82
CA GLY A 308 21.81 -10.75 -12.77
C GLY A 308 22.32 -11.11 -11.38
N TYR A 309 21.46 -11.10 -10.36
CA TYR A 309 21.74 -11.53 -8.99
C TYR A 309 20.48 -12.20 -8.39
N SER A 310 20.64 -13.01 -7.34
CA SER A 310 19.52 -13.69 -6.68
C SER A 310 18.80 -12.75 -5.69
N PHE A 311 17.52 -13.05 -5.39
CA PHE A 311 16.80 -12.32 -4.34
C PHE A 311 17.45 -12.48 -2.96
N TYR A 312 18.04 -13.66 -2.72
CA TYR A 312 18.84 -13.90 -1.51
C TYR A 312 20.02 -12.92 -1.42
N GLN A 313 20.76 -12.70 -2.51
CA GLN A 313 21.85 -11.72 -2.54
C GLN A 313 21.34 -10.30 -2.30
N LEU A 314 20.16 -9.92 -2.82
CA LEU A 314 19.56 -8.62 -2.51
C LEU A 314 19.28 -8.48 -1.00
N LYS A 315 18.67 -9.49 -0.38
CA LYS A 315 18.46 -9.49 1.09
C LYS A 315 19.77 -9.39 1.86
N LEU A 316 20.71 -10.24 1.52
CA LEU A 316 22.02 -10.27 2.17
C LEU A 316 22.77 -8.93 2.00
N PHE A 317 22.62 -8.27 0.85
CA PHE A 317 23.14 -6.91 0.63
C PHE A 317 22.52 -5.88 1.58
N THR A 318 21.20 -5.91 1.77
CA THR A 318 20.54 -5.00 2.73
C THR A 318 20.93 -5.29 4.18
N GLU A 319 21.11 -6.56 4.54
CA GLU A 319 21.64 -6.95 5.84
C GLU A 319 23.11 -6.48 6.04
N GLY A 320 23.94 -6.61 5.01
CA GLY A 320 25.31 -6.11 5.03
C GLY A 320 25.38 -4.58 5.17
N LEU A 321 24.50 -3.83 4.49
CA LEU A 321 24.39 -2.37 4.69
C LEU A 321 24.01 -2.03 6.13
N ARG A 322 23.10 -2.78 6.75
CA ARG A 322 22.73 -2.61 8.15
C ARG A 322 23.93 -2.88 9.09
N GLU A 323 24.69 -3.92 8.83
CA GLU A 323 25.93 -4.19 9.59
C GLU A 323 26.99 -3.09 9.39
N TYR A 324 27.12 -2.56 8.17
CA TYR A 324 28.00 -1.42 7.91
C TYR A 324 27.54 -0.18 8.68
N SER A 325 26.24 0.08 8.73
CA SER A 325 25.63 1.23 9.43
C SER A 325 25.96 1.23 10.93
N LYS A 326 26.08 0.07 11.58
CA LYS A 326 26.47 -0.03 13.00
C LYS A 326 27.84 0.56 13.31
N ARG A 327 28.69 0.75 12.29
CA ARG A 327 30.01 1.37 12.44
C ARG A 327 29.93 2.91 12.49
N GLN A 328 28.81 3.46 12.04
CA GLN A 328 28.51 4.90 12.07
C GLN A 328 27.55 5.11 13.24
N SER A 329 28.00 5.78 14.29
CA SER A 329 27.20 5.96 15.50
C SER A 329 26.20 7.11 15.38
N GLY A 330 24.95 6.86 15.70
CA GLY A 330 23.95 7.91 16.03
C GLY A 330 23.11 8.43 14.88
N ASP A 331 23.24 7.91 13.65
CA ASP A 331 22.51 8.39 12.49
C ASP A 331 21.43 7.39 12.06
N THR A 332 20.31 7.90 11.52
CA THR A 332 19.26 7.10 10.86
C THR A 332 19.50 6.99 9.36
N VAL A 333 20.31 7.89 8.81
CA VAL A 333 20.74 7.98 7.41
C VAL A 333 22.25 7.84 7.33
N TYR A 334 22.71 7.00 6.44
CA TYR A 334 24.10 6.61 6.30
C TYR A 334 24.65 7.05 4.96
N VAL A 335 25.92 7.46 4.95
CA VAL A 335 26.63 7.89 3.76
C VAL A 335 27.98 7.17 3.70
N ALA A 336 28.29 6.57 2.55
CA ALA A 336 29.59 5.94 2.30
C ALA A 336 29.98 6.06 0.83
N ARG A 337 31.28 5.95 0.53
CA ARG A 337 31.70 5.83 -0.86
C ARG A 337 31.32 4.45 -1.40
N ILE A 338 30.92 4.42 -2.66
CA ILE A 338 30.51 3.16 -3.33
C ILE A 338 31.62 2.12 -3.24
N MET A 339 32.88 2.51 -3.40
CA MET A 339 34.01 1.58 -3.30
C MET A 339 34.17 0.96 -1.92
N ASP A 340 33.95 1.75 -0.84
CA ASP A 340 34.02 1.24 0.54
C ASP A 340 32.93 0.17 0.78
N ILE A 341 31.75 0.34 0.19
CA ILE A 341 30.67 -0.64 0.25
C ILE A 341 30.99 -1.88 -0.56
N ILE A 342 31.57 -1.75 -1.76
CA ILE A 342 32.00 -2.89 -2.58
C ILE A 342 33.04 -3.74 -1.83
N GLU A 343 34.06 -3.10 -1.24
CA GLU A 343 35.08 -3.77 -0.46
C GLU A 343 34.48 -4.46 0.77
N PHE A 344 33.60 -3.76 1.50
CA PHE A 344 32.93 -4.32 2.66
C PHE A 344 32.08 -5.53 2.31
N MET A 345 31.24 -5.44 1.28
CA MET A 345 30.36 -6.53 0.86
C MET A 345 31.15 -7.75 0.38
N SER A 346 32.25 -7.54 -0.35
CA SER A 346 33.12 -8.63 -0.79
C SER A 346 33.81 -9.35 0.37
N ALA A 347 34.02 -8.65 1.49
CA ALA A 347 34.54 -9.26 2.73
C ALA A 347 33.42 -9.85 3.61
N TYR A 348 32.18 -9.34 3.49
CA TYR A 348 31.03 -9.75 4.29
C TYR A 348 30.53 -11.14 3.91
N ASP A 349 30.43 -11.43 2.60
CA ASP A 349 30.01 -12.72 2.10
C ASP A 349 30.67 -13.07 0.75
N ALA A 350 31.10 -14.32 0.61
CA ALA A 350 31.82 -14.83 -0.58
C ALA A 350 30.97 -14.80 -1.88
N SER A 351 29.65 -14.66 -1.79
CA SER A 351 28.77 -14.54 -2.96
C SER A 351 28.82 -13.16 -3.63
N PHE A 352 29.44 -12.18 -2.97
CA PHE A 352 29.60 -10.83 -3.50
C PHE A 352 30.95 -10.64 -4.20
N ASN A 353 30.91 -9.93 -5.30
CA ASN A 353 32.03 -9.32 -5.98
C ASN A 353 31.61 -7.96 -6.54
N GLU A 354 32.56 -7.18 -7.02
CA GLU A 354 32.31 -5.83 -7.56
C GLU A 354 31.16 -5.81 -8.57
N LYS A 355 31.10 -6.79 -9.50
CA LYS A 355 30.05 -6.88 -10.50
C LYS A 355 28.66 -7.07 -9.88
N ILE A 356 28.51 -8.01 -8.96
CA ILE A 356 27.20 -8.31 -8.32
C ILE A 356 26.75 -7.15 -7.47
N VAL A 357 27.66 -6.58 -6.66
CA VAL A 357 27.34 -5.39 -5.83
C VAL A 357 26.94 -4.21 -6.72
N GLY A 358 27.64 -3.98 -7.83
CA GLY A 358 27.30 -2.95 -8.81
C GLY A 358 25.91 -3.15 -9.41
N LEU A 359 25.56 -4.37 -9.84
CA LEU A 359 24.23 -4.71 -10.37
C LEU A 359 23.12 -4.47 -9.34
N ILE A 360 23.34 -4.82 -8.08
CA ILE A 360 22.37 -4.58 -7.01
C ILE A 360 22.19 -3.07 -6.83
N ILE A 361 23.28 -2.31 -6.65
CA ILE A 361 23.21 -0.85 -6.50
C ILE A 361 22.46 -0.23 -7.67
N ASP A 362 22.79 -0.57 -8.92
CA ASP A 362 22.12 -0.02 -10.11
C ASP A 362 20.62 -0.33 -10.15
N SER A 363 20.22 -1.48 -9.63
CA SER A 363 18.80 -1.90 -9.63
C SER A 363 17.96 -1.19 -8.56
N ILE A 364 18.57 -0.75 -7.44
CA ILE A 364 17.86 -0.16 -6.30
C ILE A 364 18.29 1.27 -5.98
N ALA A 365 19.04 1.92 -6.87
CA ALA A 365 19.48 3.30 -6.67
C ALA A 365 18.75 4.30 -7.59
N LEU A 366 18.54 5.50 -7.07
CA LEU A 366 18.19 6.71 -7.82
C LEU A 366 19.46 7.49 -8.15
N ARG A 367 19.48 8.04 -9.35
CA ARG A 367 20.61 8.83 -9.88
C ARG A 367 20.14 10.17 -10.41
N GLN A 368 21.03 11.14 -10.42
CA GLN A 368 20.80 12.43 -11.03
C GLN A 368 20.50 12.30 -12.53
N ARG A 369 19.60 13.17 -13.03
CA ARG A 369 19.24 13.34 -14.42
C ARG A 369 18.93 14.81 -14.72
N GLU A 370 18.82 15.18 -15.98
CA GLU A 370 18.61 16.57 -16.38
C GLU A 370 17.21 17.10 -16.06
N ASP A 371 16.21 16.25 -16.22
CA ASP A 371 14.80 16.58 -15.96
C ASP A 371 14.12 15.43 -15.20
N PHE A 372 13.34 15.78 -14.18
CA PHE A 372 12.59 14.80 -13.41
C PHE A 372 11.58 14.02 -14.26
N LEU A 373 10.87 14.71 -15.17
CA LEU A 373 9.80 14.11 -15.99
C LEU A 373 10.32 13.32 -17.20
N VAL A 374 11.63 13.37 -17.46
CA VAL A 374 12.28 12.61 -18.52
C VAL A 374 13.03 11.42 -17.92
N PRO A 375 12.45 10.21 -17.96
CA PRO A 375 13.11 9.02 -17.43
C PRO A 375 14.29 8.63 -18.33
N PRO A 376 15.37 8.08 -17.74
CA PRO A 376 16.46 7.49 -18.53
C PRO A 376 16.02 6.17 -19.19
N GLU A 377 16.65 5.78 -20.28
CA GLU A 377 16.47 4.44 -20.87
C GLU A 377 16.86 3.34 -19.85
N PRO A 378 16.13 2.24 -19.74
CA PRO A 378 14.97 1.79 -20.54
C PRO A 378 13.59 2.15 -19.96
N PHE A 379 13.52 3.06 -18.98
CA PHE A 379 12.28 3.40 -18.27
C PHE A 379 11.31 4.20 -19.14
N ARG A 380 10.03 4.10 -18.82
CA ARG A 380 8.94 4.78 -19.52
C ARG A 380 8.50 6.03 -18.77
N LYS A 381 7.76 6.91 -19.46
CA LYS A 381 7.19 8.14 -18.84
C LYS A 381 6.40 7.86 -17.56
N GLU A 382 5.67 6.74 -17.54
CA GLU A 382 4.87 6.37 -16.37
C GLU A 382 5.73 6.01 -15.15
N ASP A 383 6.99 5.68 -15.33
CA ASP A 383 7.90 5.30 -14.25
C ASP A 383 8.40 6.48 -13.41
N VAL A 384 8.09 7.72 -13.82
CA VAL A 384 8.35 8.94 -13.04
C VAL A 384 7.10 9.61 -12.46
N TYR A 385 5.89 9.03 -12.67
CA TYR A 385 4.64 9.61 -12.19
C TYR A 385 4.41 9.30 -10.70
N PRO A 386 4.49 10.28 -9.77
CA PRO A 386 4.49 10.01 -8.33
C PRO A 386 3.17 9.39 -7.81
N TRP A 387 2.04 9.58 -8.47
CA TRP A 387 0.75 8.96 -8.12
C TRP A 387 0.61 7.50 -8.56
N ARG A 388 1.56 6.97 -9.37
CA ARG A 388 1.62 5.54 -9.73
C ARG A 388 2.58 4.81 -8.82
N PHE A 389 2.07 4.30 -7.69
CA PHE A 389 2.89 3.75 -6.61
C PHE A 389 3.75 2.54 -6.99
N ASN A 390 3.41 1.82 -8.09
CA ASN A 390 4.15 0.66 -8.58
C ASN A 390 5.13 1.00 -9.72
N ARG A 391 5.54 2.25 -9.88
CA ARG A 391 6.50 2.69 -10.90
C ARG A 391 7.93 2.22 -10.58
N GLU A 392 8.73 1.98 -11.61
CA GLU A 392 10.07 1.42 -11.43
C GLU A 392 11.09 2.41 -10.87
N LEU A 393 10.92 3.70 -11.13
CA LEU A 393 11.80 4.76 -10.62
C LEU A 393 11.27 5.36 -9.31
N SER A 394 10.43 4.66 -8.55
CA SER A 394 9.98 5.13 -7.25
C SER A 394 11.05 4.98 -6.17
N PHE A 395 11.10 5.89 -5.23
CA PHE A 395 11.97 5.79 -4.05
C PHE A 395 11.67 4.54 -3.21
N THR A 396 10.44 4.07 -3.20
CA THR A 396 10.07 2.81 -2.54
C THR A 396 10.79 1.60 -3.15
N ARG A 397 11.02 1.59 -4.46
CA ARG A 397 11.75 0.51 -5.14
C ARG A 397 13.26 0.77 -5.21
N ARG A 398 13.68 2.03 -5.15
CA ARG A 398 15.06 2.49 -5.30
C ARG A 398 15.45 3.41 -4.15
N PRO A 399 15.59 2.85 -2.92
CA PRO A 399 15.81 3.64 -1.72
C PRO A 399 17.24 4.18 -1.58
N ILE A 400 18.17 3.73 -2.39
CA ILE A 400 19.54 4.24 -2.39
C ILE A 400 19.63 5.47 -3.28
N ILE A 401 20.31 6.50 -2.82
CA ILE A 401 20.59 7.70 -3.62
C ILE A 401 22.07 7.78 -3.91
N ILE A 402 22.41 7.95 -5.18
CA ILE A 402 23.79 8.14 -5.64
C ILE A 402 24.07 9.62 -5.85
N ARG A 403 25.07 10.14 -5.14
CA ARG A 403 25.58 11.50 -5.25
C ARG A 403 27.09 11.45 -5.56
N GLY A 404 27.44 11.57 -6.84
CA GLY A 404 28.83 11.38 -7.28
C GLY A 404 29.30 9.94 -7.02
N ASP A 405 30.32 9.79 -6.18
CA ASP A 405 30.87 8.51 -5.73
C ASP A 405 30.32 8.04 -4.37
N GLU A 406 29.40 8.81 -3.79
CA GLU A 406 28.75 8.51 -2.52
C GLU A 406 27.41 7.80 -2.72
N MET A 407 27.07 6.94 -1.78
CA MET A 407 25.81 6.24 -1.64
C MET A 407 25.16 6.65 -0.32
N ILE A 408 23.86 7.01 -0.37
CA ILE A 408 23.06 7.46 0.77
C ILE A 408 21.90 6.48 0.94
N TRP A 409 21.67 6.00 2.17
CA TRP A 409 20.57 5.07 2.47
C TRP A 409 20.09 5.18 3.92
N GLY A 410 18.86 4.66 4.15
CA GLY A 410 18.26 4.44 5.46
C GLY A 410 17.79 3.00 5.61
N ASN A 411 18.00 2.41 6.78
CA ASN A 411 17.76 0.98 6.99
C ASN A 411 16.29 0.58 6.92
N ARG A 412 15.37 1.43 7.42
CA ARG A 412 13.92 1.14 7.38
C ARG A 412 13.37 1.19 5.96
N GLN A 413 13.84 2.14 5.17
CA GLN A 413 13.43 2.20 3.77
C GLN A 413 13.97 1.03 2.95
N LEU A 414 15.15 0.49 3.27
CA LEU A 414 15.64 -0.75 2.67
C LEU A 414 14.74 -1.95 3.02
N ASP A 415 14.34 -2.10 4.28
CA ASP A 415 13.39 -3.14 4.69
C ASP A 415 12.04 -2.98 4.00
N HIS A 416 11.54 -1.75 3.92
CA HIS A 416 10.31 -1.44 3.20
C HIS A 416 10.40 -1.81 1.72
N MET A 417 11.53 -1.58 1.05
CA MET A 417 11.78 -1.98 -0.33
C MET A 417 11.71 -3.50 -0.52
N ILE A 418 12.32 -4.27 0.37
CA ILE A 418 12.28 -5.75 0.33
C ILE A 418 10.84 -6.25 0.46
N ARG A 419 10.11 -5.79 1.49
CA ARG A 419 8.69 -6.16 1.69
C ARG A 419 7.80 -5.74 0.53
N PHE A 420 8.01 -4.54 0.01
CA PHE A 420 7.26 -4.03 -1.14
C PHE A 420 7.52 -4.89 -2.40
N THR A 421 8.76 -5.28 -2.65
CA THR A 421 9.14 -6.13 -3.79
C THR A 421 8.50 -7.52 -3.68
N LEU A 422 8.55 -8.15 -2.51
CA LEU A 422 7.85 -9.42 -2.24
C LEU A 422 6.35 -9.27 -2.43
N GLY A 423 5.75 -8.19 -1.90
CA GLY A 423 4.35 -7.90 -2.09
C GLY A 423 3.95 -7.75 -3.57
N LEU A 424 4.80 -7.16 -4.41
CA LEU A 424 4.56 -7.07 -5.85
C LEU A 424 4.61 -8.43 -6.54
N ILE A 425 5.54 -9.31 -6.15
CA ILE A 425 5.65 -10.67 -6.67
C ILE A 425 4.41 -11.47 -6.27
N ASN A 426 4.12 -11.50 -4.99
CA ASN A 426 3.00 -12.26 -4.43
C ASN A 426 1.65 -11.81 -4.97
N ASN A 427 1.48 -10.53 -5.26
CA ASN A 427 0.24 -9.99 -5.83
C ASN A 427 0.19 -10.03 -7.37
N GLY A 428 1.17 -10.63 -8.03
CA GLY A 428 1.21 -10.67 -9.49
C GLY A 428 1.36 -9.30 -10.17
N LYS A 429 1.88 -8.30 -9.42
CA LYS A 429 1.98 -6.90 -9.87
C LYS A 429 3.41 -6.47 -10.23
N LEU A 430 4.41 -7.32 -10.03
CA LEU A 430 5.78 -6.99 -10.43
C LEU A 430 5.85 -6.87 -11.95
N LYS A 431 6.28 -5.71 -12.43
CA LYS A 431 6.63 -5.55 -13.84
C LYS A 431 7.92 -6.34 -14.10
N ALA A 432 7.86 -7.32 -14.97
CA ALA A 432 8.95 -8.21 -15.31
C ALA A 432 9.31 -8.10 -16.79
N HIS A 433 10.60 -8.18 -17.10
CA HIS A 433 11.12 -8.12 -18.46
C HIS A 433 11.56 -9.50 -18.95
N SER A 434 12.05 -10.37 -18.06
CA SER A 434 12.44 -11.74 -18.43
C SER A 434 11.23 -12.67 -18.48
N SER A 435 11.28 -13.64 -19.40
CA SER A 435 10.25 -14.68 -19.50
C SER A 435 10.12 -15.51 -18.22
N LYS A 436 11.24 -15.75 -17.52
CA LYS A 436 11.27 -16.56 -16.29
C LYS A 436 10.54 -15.84 -15.14
N MET A 437 10.79 -14.54 -14.96
CA MET A 437 10.11 -13.74 -13.94
C MET A 437 8.61 -13.60 -14.26
N ASN A 438 8.25 -13.33 -15.53
CA ASN A 438 6.85 -13.28 -15.96
C ASN A 438 6.12 -14.61 -15.69
N SER A 439 6.77 -15.75 -15.96
CA SER A 439 6.19 -17.07 -15.71
C SER A 439 5.98 -17.33 -14.21
N LEU A 440 6.94 -16.94 -13.36
CA LEU A 440 6.84 -17.06 -11.91
C LEU A 440 5.68 -16.22 -11.37
N VAL A 441 5.65 -14.93 -11.72
CA VAL A 441 4.60 -13.99 -11.27
C VAL A 441 3.21 -14.44 -11.73
N GLY A 442 3.09 -14.95 -12.97
CA GLY A 442 1.84 -15.51 -13.49
C GLY A 442 1.38 -16.72 -12.70
N ARG A 443 2.28 -17.68 -12.43
CA ARG A 443 1.97 -18.90 -11.68
C ARG A 443 1.55 -18.58 -10.24
N ILE A 444 2.25 -17.70 -9.53
CA ILE A 444 1.86 -17.29 -8.17
C ILE A 444 0.46 -16.66 -8.17
N SER A 445 0.15 -15.85 -9.19
CA SER A 445 -1.20 -15.27 -9.34
C SER A 445 -2.27 -16.33 -9.55
N ASP A 446 -1.99 -17.37 -10.36
CA ASP A 446 -2.93 -18.47 -10.64
C ASP A 446 -3.13 -19.35 -9.39
N GLU A 447 -2.06 -19.69 -8.66
CA GLU A 447 -2.12 -20.47 -7.43
C GLU A 447 -2.95 -19.74 -6.35
N ARG A 448 -2.73 -18.44 -6.15
CA ARG A 448 -3.56 -17.65 -5.23
C ARG A 448 -5.04 -17.58 -5.65
N GLY A 449 -5.30 -17.56 -6.95
CA GLY A 449 -6.67 -17.67 -7.47
C GLY A 449 -7.31 -18.98 -7.11
N ALA A 450 -6.59 -20.10 -7.24
CA ALA A 450 -7.06 -21.45 -6.89
C ALA A 450 -7.26 -21.61 -5.37
N GLU A 451 -6.33 -21.10 -4.56
CA GLU A 451 -6.46 -21.10 -3.09
C GLU A 451 -7.68 -20.32 -2.61
N PHE A 452 -7.93 -19.15 -3.21
CA PHE A 452 -9.11 -18.35 -2.88
C PHE A 452 -10.40 -19.07 -3.29
N ASN A 453 -10.41 -19.75 -4.43
CA ASN A 453 -11.54 -20.56 -4.86
C ASN A 453 -11.85 -21.71 -3.88
N ASP A 454 -10.81 -22.44 -3.44
CA ASP A 454 -10.94 -23.50 -2.42
C ASP A 454 -11.41 -22.95 -1.06
N PHE A 455 -10.93 -21.78 -0.66
CA PHE A 455 -11.34 -21.08 0.56
C PHE A 455 -12.85 -20.74 0.52
N ILE A 456 -13.34 -20.15 -0.57
CA ILE A 456 -14.76 -19.83 -0.75
C ILE A 456 -15.60 -21.11 -0.75
N TYR A 457 -15.15 -22.16 -1.45
CA TYR A 457 -15.82 -23.46 -1.42
C TYR A 457 -15.99 -23.99 0.02
N LYS A 458 -14.94 -23.93 0.85
CA LYS A 458 -14.99 -24.37 2.25
C LYS A 458 -15.97 -23.55 3.09
N ILE A 459 -16.00 -22.22 2.93
CA ILE A 459 -16.98 -21.37 3.61
C ILE A 459 -18.41 -21.79 3.28
N LEU A 460 -18.70 -21.98 1.99
CA LEU A 460 -20.04 -22.32 1.51
C LEU A 460 -20.50 -23.72 1.98
N VAL A 461 -19.59 -24.70 1.99
CA VAL A 461 -19.86 -26.03 2.55
C VAL A 461 -20.20 -25.96 4.04
N ASN A 462 -19.51 -25.12 4.81
CA ASN A 462 -19.72 -24.99 6.26
C ASN A 462 -21.10 -24.41 6.63
N PHE A 463 -21.81 -23.79 5.70
CA PHE A 463 -23.18 -23.33 5.96
C PHE A 463 -24.17 -24.50 6.18
N ASN A 464 -23.86 -25.71 5.69
CA ASN A 464 -24.65 -26.94 5.86
C ASN A 464 -26.13 -26.85 5.41
N VAL A 465 -26.46 -25.82 4.63
CA VAL A 465 -27.83 -25.57 4.10
C VAL A 465 -27.89 -25.84 2.60
N PHE A 466 -26.73 -25.69 1.93
CA PHE A 466 -26.60 -25.84 0.48
C PHE A 466 -25.83 -27.11 0.12
N GLU A 467 -26.13 -27.69 -1.05
CA GLU A 467 -25.20 -28.60 -1.70
C GLU A 467 -24.21 -27.79 -2.53
N VAL A 468 -22.91 -28.01 -2.32
CA VAL A 468 -21.86 -27.19 -2.94
C VAL A 468 -20.88 -28.07 -3.69
N TYR A 469 -20.57 -27.72 -4.92
CA TYR A 469 -19.68 -28.48 -5.80
C TYR A 469 -18.65 -27.56 -6.45
N PRO A 470 -17.34 -27.89 -6.39
CA PRO A 470 -16.29 -27.07 -6.96
C PRO A 470 -15.98 -27.42 -8.42
N ASN A 471 -15.51 -26.47 -9.19
CA ASN A 471 -14.89 -26.63 -10.51
C ASN A 471 -15.70 -27.45 -11.52
N ILE A 472 -16.93 -27.04 -11.81
CA ILE A 472 -17.83 -27.77 -12.72
C ILE A 472 -17.54 -27.37 -14.17
N SER A 473 -16.92 -28.26 -14.93
CA SER A 473 -16.64 -28.12 -16.37
C SER A 473 -17.66 -28.83 -17.28
N LYS A 474 -18.43 -29.79 -16.71
CA LYS A 474 -19.44 -30.59 -17.40
C LYS A 474 -20.68 -30.79 -16.54
N VAL A 475 -21.84 -30.86 -17.19
CA VAL A 475 -23.10 -31.20 -16.54
C VAL A 475 -23.72 -32.36 -17.34
N ASN A 476 -24.04 -33.49 -16.68
CA ASN A 476 -24.54 -34.70 -17.29
C ASN A 476 -23.73 -35.15 -18.53
N GLY A 477 -22.39 -35.04 -18.44
CA GLY A 477 -21.48 -35.39 -19.54
C GLY A 477 -21.34 -34.34 -20.63
N VAL A 478 -22.14 -33.26 -20.62
CA VAL A 478 -22.09 -32.15 -21.59
C VAL A 478 -21.12 -31.07 -21.10
N TYR A 479 -20.15 -30.70 -21.93
CA TYR A 479 -19.22 -29.61 -21.61
C TYR A 479 -19.93 -28.25 -21.63
N ILE A 480 -19.55 -27.36 -20.71
CA ILE A 480 -20.01 -25.98 -20.69
C ILE A 480 -19.36 -25.23 -21.86
N ALA A 481 -19.95 -25.32 -23.04
CA ALA A 481 -19.41 -24.78 -24.28
C ALA A 481 -20.53 -24.30 -25.22
N GLU A 482 -20.19 -23.36 -26.09
CA GLU A 482 -21.07 -22.85 -27.12
C GLU A 482 -20.31 -22.79 -28.45
N ASN A 483 -20.87 -23.37 -29.53
CA ASN A 483 -20.24 -23.42 -30.85
C ASN A 483 -18.79 -23.96 -30.83
N ASN A 484 -18.55 -25.05 -30.12
CA ASN A 484 -17.26 -25.70 -29.88
C ASN A 484 -16.22 -24.81 -29.13
N ASN A 485 -16.63 -23.69 -28.55
CA ASN A 485 -15.79 -22.86 -27.69
C ASN A 485 -16.19 -23.03 -26.23
N THR A 486 -15.23 -23.39 -25.37
CA THR A 486 -15.48 -23.46 -23.93
C THR A 486 -15.91 -22.10 -23.38
N LEU A 487 -16.90 -22.09 -22.51
CA LEU A 487 -17.30 -20.92 -21.72
C LEU A 487 -16.54 -20.83 -20.38
N GLY A 488 -15.68 -21.83 -20.10
CA GLY A 488 -14.97 -22.00 -18.83
C GLY A 488 -15.81 -22.76 -17.80
N ASP A 489 -15.20 -23.08 -16.68
CA ASP A 489 -15.81 -23.83 -15.59
C ASP A 489 -16.65 -22.92 -14.69
N ILE A 490 -17.62 -23.48 -13.97
CA ILE A 490 -18.25 -22.81 -12.83
C ILE A 490 -17.31 -23.04 -11.65
N ASP A 491 -16.77 -21.96 -11.09
CA ASP A 491 -15.80 -22.06 -9.99
C ASP A 491 -16.42 -22.76 -8.76
N VAL A 492 -17.64 -22.35 -8.37
CA VAL A 492 -18.43 -23.02 -7.33
C VAL A 492 -19.90 -23.06 -7.73
N LEU A 493 -20.48 -24.28 -7.74
CA LEU A 493 -21.92 -24.49 -7.95
C LEU A 493 -22.59 -24.68 -6.59
N ILE A 494 -23.66 -23.92 -6.34
CA ILE A 494 -24.45 -24.00 -5.11
C ILE A 494 -25.89 -24.40 -5.46
N ILE A 495 -26.45 -25.41 -4.79
CA ILE A 495 -27.81 -25.86 -4.99
C ILE A 495 -28.60 -25.61 -3.70
N ASP A 496 -29.62 -24.78 -3.77
CA ASP A 496 -30.62 -24.61 -2.71
C ASP A 496 -31.91 -25.36 -3.07
N ARG A 497 -32.06 -26.53 -2.48
CA ARG A 497 -33.23 -27.39 -2.74
C ARG A 497 -34.54 -26.80 -2.20
N GLU A 498 -34.46 -26.05 -1.11
CA GLU A 498 -35.62 -25.43 -0.48
C GLU A 498 -36.29 -24.40 -1.40
N TYR A 499 -35.48 -23.64 -2.16
CA TYR A 499 -35.97 -22.57 -3.03
C TYR A 499 -35.90 -22.92 -4.52
N HIS A 500 -35.55 -24.15 -4.90
CA HIS A 500 -35.34 -24.58 -6.29
C HIS A 500 -34.39 -23.67 -7.07
N LYS A 501 -33.26 -23.30 -6.46
CA LYS A 501 -32.25 -22.42 -7.06
C LYS A 501 -30.92 -23.14 -7.22
N ILE A 502 -30.31 -22.92 -8.38
CA ILE A 502 -28.92 -23.27 -8.68
C ILE A 502 -28.17 -21.98 -8.84
N ILE A 503 -27.08 -21.80 -8.10
CA ILE A 503 -26.26 -20.58 -8.17
C ILE A 503 -24.92 -20.97 -8.77
N ALA A 504 -24.63 -20.40 -9.93
CA ALA A 504 -23.32 -20.49 -10.55
C ALA A 504 -22.45 -19.33 -10.02
N ALA A 505 -21.50 -19.64 -9.16
CA ALA A 505 -20.60 -18.64 -8.62
C ALA A 505 -19.29 -18.57 -9.43
N GLU A 506 -18.93 -17.38 -9.82
CA GLU A 506 -17.61 -17.02 -10.38
C GLU A 506 -16.79 -16.38 -9.26
N VAL A 507 -15.71 -17.02 -8.85
CA VAL A 507 -14.84 -16.57 -7.75
C VAL A 507 -13.62 -15.87 -8.31
N LYS A 508 -13.34 -14.67 -7.83
CA LYS A 508 -12.19 -13.88 -8.30
C LYS A 508 -11.44 -13.23 -7.16
N ASN A 509 -10.15 -13.55 -7.10
CA ASN A 509 -9.21 -12.91 -6.18
C ASN A 509 -8.68 -11.64 -6.84
N PHE A 510 -9.22 -10.49 -6.44
CA PHE A 510 -8.75 -9.18 -6.87
C PHE A 510 -7.92 -8.52 -5.79
N ASN A 511 -6.82 -7.91 -6.16
CA ASN A 511 -6.07 -7.04 -5.28
C ASN A 511 -6.69 -5.64 -5.28
N PHE A 512 -6.72 -4.99 -4.14
CA PHE A 512 -7.21 -3.61 -4.02
C PHE A 512 -6.46 -2.67 -4.98
N SER A 513 -7.22 -1.92 -5.76
CA SER A 513 -6.70 -0.93 -6.70
C SER A 513 -6.31 0.35 -5.96
N LYS A 514 -5.02 0.70 -5.96
CA LYS A 514 -4.46 1.82 -5.19
C LYS A 514 -4.51 3.16 -5.93
N ASN A 515 -4.74 3.15 -7.24
CA ASN A 515 -4.77 4.33 -8.08
C ASN A 515 -5.73 4.15 -9.28
N PRO A 516 -6.12 5.25 -9.98
CA PRO A 516 -7.08 5.19 -11.09
C PRO A 516 -6.64 4.30 -12.25
N TYR A 517 -5.34 4.20 -12.51
CA TYR A 517 -4.83 3.30 -13.54
C TYR A 517 -5.10 1.84 -13.20
N GLU A 518 -4.87 1.43 -11.96
CA GLU A 518 -5.19 0.08 -11.49
C GLU A 518 -6.69 -0.18 -11.53
N MET A 519 -7.53 0.80 -11.13
CA MET A 519 -9.00 0.73 -11.24
C MET A 519 -9.45 0.54 -12.69
N HIS A 520 -8.82 1.24 -13.63
CA HIS A 520 -9.09 1.09 -15.05
C HIS A 520 -8.69 -0.30 -15.58
N LEU A 521 -7.55 -0.85 -15.15
CA LEU A 521 -7.16 -2.22 -15.51
C LEU A 521 -8.11 -3.26 -14.93
N GLU A 522 -8.59 -3.06 -13.71
CA GLU A 522 -9.62 -3.87 -13.07
C GLU A 522 -10.92 -3.84 -13.88
N TYR A 523 -11.40 -2.63 -14.21
CA TYR A 523 -12.56 -2.45 -15.08
C TYR A 523 -12.43 -3.19 -16.41
N LYS A 524 -11.28 -3.06 -17.08
CA LYS A 524 -11.01 -3.78 -18.33
C LYS A 524 -11.10 -5.28 -18.19
N LYS A 525 -10.51 -5.84 -17.15
CA LYS A 525 -10.56 -7.29 -16.88
C LYS A 525 -12.00 -7.76 -16.64
N MET A 526 -12.74 -6.96 -15.89
CA MET A 526 -14.09 -7.34 -15.46
C MET A 526 -15.13 -7.15 -16.55
N PHE A 527 -15.14 -6.02 -17.26
CA PHE A 527 -16.25 -5.60 -18.10
C PHE A 527 -15.94 -5.39 -19.57
N GLU A 528 -14.68 -5.04 -19.93
CA GLU A 528 -14.37 -4.69 -21.31
C GLU A 528 -14.34 -5.91 -22.22
N ASN A 529 -15.04 -5.78 -23.36
CA ASN A 529 -15.05 -6.79 -24.40
C ASN A 529 -14.25 -6.31 -25.60
N THR A 530 -13.18 -7.04 -25.93
CA THR A 530 -12.39 -6.82 -27.14
C THR A 530 -12.71 -7.89 -28.19
N LYS A 531 -12.22 -7.69 -29.43
CA LYS A 531 -12.36 -8.72 -30.48
C LYS A 531 -11.70 -10.06 -30.09
N LYS A 532 -10.63 -10.01 -29.27
CA LYS A 532 -9.86 -11.21 -28.88
C LYS A 532 -10.23 -11.76 -27.51
N LYS A 533 -10.73 -10.94 -26.59
CA LYS A 533 -10.96 -11.32 -25.21
C LYS A 533 -12.26 -10.68 -24.69
N LYS A 534 -13.09 -11.48 -24.03
CA LYS A 534 -14.28 -11.04 -23.31
C LYS A 534 -13.95 -10.80 -21.84
N GLY A 535 -14.55 -9.78 -21.23
CA GLY A 535 -14.46 -9.53 -19.79
C GLY A 535 -15.09 -10.68 -18.98
N TYR A 536 -14.70 -10.79 -17.73
CA TYR A 536 -15.22 -11.85 -16.84
C TYR A 536 -16.74 -11.79 -16.72
N TYR A 537 -17.32 -10.59 -16.61
CA TYR A 537 -18.76 -10.40 -16.54
C TYR A 537 -19.50 -11.02 -17.73
N THR A 538 -19.08 -10.67 -18.95
CA THR A 538 -19.70 -11.21 -20.18
C THR A 538 -19.53 -12.72 -20.30
N LYS A 539 -18.38 -13.26 -19.90
CA LYS A 539 -18.17 -14.71 -19.91
C LYS A 539 -19.11 -15.41 -18.95
N HIS A 540 -19.26 -14.84 -17.75
CA HIS A 540 -20.11 -15.43 -16.72
C HIS A 540 -21.59 -15.34 -17.09
N CYS A 541 -22.09 -14.22 -17.63
CA CYS A 541 -23.45 -14.11 -18.18
C CYS A 541 -23.74 -15.23 -19.19
N ARG A 542 -22.84 -15.42 -20.18
CA ARG A 542 -23.00 -16.48 -21.19
C ARG A 542 -23.00 -17.88 -20.58
N ARG A 543 -22.22 -18.10 -19.52
CA ARG A 543 -22.20 -19.38 -18.80
C ARG A 543 -23.51 -19.62 -18.06
N VAL A 544 -24.05 -18.61 -17.38
CA VAL A 544 -25.36 -18.68 -16.72
C VAL A 544 -26.47 -18.92 -17.72
N ASP A 545 -26.45 -18.25 -18.88
CA ASP A 545 -27.42 -18.52 -19.98
C ASP A 545 -27.33 -19.93 -20.49
N TRP A 546 -26.13 -20.48 -20.66
CA TRP A 546 -25.91 -21.85 -21.04
C TRP A 546 -26.52 -22.82 -20.00
N CYS A 547 -26.25 -22.57 -18.72
CA CYS A 547 -26.77 -23.37 -17.61
C CYS A 547 -28.30 -23.38 -17.59
N ASN A 548 -28.95 -22.24 -17.80
CA ASN A 548 -30.41 -22.17 -17.86
C ASN A 548 -30.99 -22.95 -19.06
N LYS A 549 -30.30 -22.98 -20.20
CA LYS A 549 -30.71 -23.81 -21.37
C LYS A 549 -30.53 -25.32 -21.13
N HIS A 550 -29.67 -25.70 -20.19
CA HIS A 550 -29.36 -27.11 -19.86
C HIS A 550 -29.87 -27.50 -18.47
N ILE A 551 -30.94 -26.88 -18.00
CA ILE A 551 -31.48 -27.13 -16.66
C ILE A 551 -31.85 -28.59 -16.41
N ASP A 552 -32.34 -29.30 -17.46
CA ASP A 552 -32.70 -30.72 -17.39
C ASP A 552 -31.45 -31.62 -17.18
N ASP A 553 -30.30 -31.21 -17.66
CA ASP A 553 -29.03 -31.89 -17.40
C ASP A 553 -28.59 -31.73 -15.94
N PHE A 554 -28.82 -30.56 -15.34
CA PHE A 554 -28.62 -30.35 -13.90
C PHE A 554 -29.57 -31.23 -13.08
N LYS A 555 -30.88 -31.26 -13.44
CA LYS A 555 -31.85 -32.11 -12.76
C LYS A 555 -31.41 -33.58 -12.75
N LYS A 556 -30.96 -34.09 -13.88
CA LYS A 556 -30.47 -35.46 -14.01
C LYS A 556 -29.20 -35.71 -13.20
N GLN A 557 -28.21 -34.83 -13.29
CA GLN A 557 -26.90 -35.04 -12.64
C GLN A 557 -27.00 -34.97 -11.12
N TYR A 558 -27.80 -34.05 -10.59
CA TYR A 558 -27.90 -33.78 -9.15
C TYR A 558 -29.17 -34.36 -8.50
N GLY A 559 -29.96 -35.11 -9.26
CA GLY A 559 -31.20 -35.75 -8.74
C GLY A 559 -32.18 -34.71 -8.20
N LEU A 560 -32.41 -33.64 -8.98
CA LEU A 560 -33.35 -32.58 -8.60
C LEU A 560 -34.78 -33.01 -9.04
N ASP A 561 -35.78 -32.53 -8.32
CA ASP A 561 -37.19 -32.76 -8.63
C ASP A 561 -37.66 -31.96 -9.87
N ASP A 562 -38.93 -32.16 -10.23
CA ASP A 562 -39.56 -31.47 -11.39
C ASP A 562 -39.98 -30.02 -11.09
N GLY A 563 -39.50 -29.42 -10.00
CA GLY A 563 -39.76 -28.04 -9.64
C GLY A 563 -39.27 -27.01 -10.68
N ASP A 564 -39.68 -25.74 -10.51
CA ASP A 564 -39.27 -24.62 -11.37
C ASP A 564 -37.86 -24.16 -10.99
N TRP A 565 -36.86 -24.92 -11.40
CA TRP A 565 -35.45 -24.63 -11.16
C TRP A 565 -34.94 -23.52 -12.08
N ARG A 566 -34.13 -22.64 -11.51
CA ARG A 566 -33.44 -21.58 -12.27
C ARG A 566 -31.99 -21.48 -11.85
N VAL A 567 -31.14 -21.20 -12.83
CA VAL A 567 -29.73 -20.91 -12.58
C VAL A 567 -29.53 -19.38 -12.49
N ILE A 568 -28.89 -18.95 -11.42
CA ILE A 568 -28.57 -17.54 -11.14
C ILE A 568 -27.06 -17.40 -11.04
N GLY A 569 -26.53 -16.32 -11.63
CA GLY A 569 -25.11 -16.00 -11.54
C GLY A 569 -24.80 -15.13 -10.32
N VAL A 570 -23.64 -15.35 -9.71
CA VAL A 570 -23.06 -14.47 -8.69
C VAL A 570 -21.56 -14.36 -8.91
N PHE A 571 -21.00 -13.19 -8.63
CA PHE A 571 -19.56 -13.05 -8.42
C PHE A 571 -19.25 -13.05 -6.93
N ILE A 572 -18.23 -13.82 -6.53
CA ILE A 572 -17.67 -13.78 -5.17
C ILE A 572 -16.25 -13.24 -5.27
N LEU A 573 -16.02 -12.12 -4.63
CA LEU A 573 -14.80 -11.33 -4.76
C LEU A 573 -14.04 -11.33 -3.43
N SER A 574 -12.72 -11.29 -3.50
CA SER A 574 -11.89 -11.13 -2.29
C SER A 574 -12.04 -9.74 -1.68
N GLN A 575 -12.39 -8.75 -2.48
CA GLN A 575 -12.53 -7.34 -2.06
C GLN A 575 -13.61 -6.66 -2.91
N PRO A 576 -14.27 -5.59 -2.38
CA PRO A 576 -15.16 -4.78 -3.19
C PRO A 576 -14.38 -4.09 -4.31
N LEU A 577 -14.96 -4.04 -5.49
CA LEU A 577 -14.37 -3.37 -6.64
C LEU A 577 -15.02 -2.00 -6.84
N VAL A 578 -14.22 -0.96 -6.99
CA VAL A 578 -14.71 0.39 -7.30
C VAL A 578 -15.49 0.39 -8.61
N SER A 579 -15.04 -0.37 -9.59
CA SER A 579 -15.70 -0.51 -10.88
C SER A 579 -17.13 -1.09 -10.79
N THR A 580 -17.47 -1.81 -9.73
CA THR A 580 -18.82 -2.37 -9.55
C THR A 580 -19.83 -1.36 -9.08
N GLU A 581 -19.40 -0.33 -8.36
CA GLU A 581 -20.27 0.76 -7.89
C GLU A 581 -20.68 1.73 -9.02
N ILE A 582 -19.87 1.79 -10.06
CA ILE A 582 -20.06 2.73 -11.18
C ILE A 582 -21.03 2.17 -12.24
N TYR A 583 -21.09 0.86 -12.39
CA TYR A 583 -21.86 0.21 -13.45
C TYR A 583 -22.99 -0.65 -12.89
N HIS A 584 -24.23 -0.35 -13.30
CA HIS A 584 -25.38 -1.23 -12.99
C HIS A 584 -25.24 -2.61 -13.62
N LYS A 585 -25.52 -3.66 -12.85
CA LYS A 585 -25.29 -5.05 -13.22
C LYS A 585 -26.48 -5.93 -12.86
N GLU A 586 -26.78 -6.87 -13.75
CA GLU A 586 -27.80 -7.89 -13.51
C GLU A 586 -27.31 -8.97 -12.55
N ILE A 587 -26.01 -9.36 -12.67
CA ILE A 587 -25.40 -10.36 -11.79
C ILE A 587 -24.88 -9.67 -10.53
N LYS A 588 -25.32 -10.14 -9.38
CA LYS A 588 -24.92 -9.63 -8.07
C LYS A 588 -23.46 -9.98 -7.77
N MET A 589 -22.81 -9.09 -7.06
CA MET A 589 -21.43 -9.26 -6.58
C MET A 589 -21.45 -9.25 -5.06
N LEU A 590 -20.80 -10.23 -4.44
CA LEU A 590 -20.61 -10.35 -3.01
C LEU A 590 -19.13 -10.43 -2.73
N THR A 591 -18.69 -9.87 -1.62
CA THR A 591 -17.37 -10.13 -1.09
C THR A 591 -17.38 -11.36 -0.19
N GLU A 592 -16.21 -11.94 0.08
CA GLU A 592 -16.08 -13.09 1.00
C GLU A 592 -16.68 -12.79 2.38
N LYS A 593 -16.58 -11.55 2.86
CA LYS A 593 -17.07 -11.09 4.16
C LYS A 593 -18.60 -10.95 4.22
N GLU A 594 -19.21 -10.72 3.08
CA GLU A 594 -20.67 -10.64 2.95
C GLU A 594 -21.32 -12.02 2.83
N LEU A 595 -20.53 -13.11 2.72
CA LEU A 595 -21.07 -14.44 2.56
C LEU A 595 -21.79 -14.90 3.82
N SER A 596 -23.08 -15.16 3.66
CA SER A 596 -23.97 -15.76 4.65
C SER A 596 -25.11 -16.48 3.93
N VAL A 597 -25.82 -17.35 4.61
CA VAL A 597 -27.03 -18.00 4.05
C VAL A 597 -28.04 -16.95 3.58
N SER A 598 -28.23 -15.88 4.37
CA SER A 598 -29.17 -14.81 4.02
C SER A 598 -28.71 -14.00 2.80
N SER A 599 -27.43 -13.65 2.68
CA SER A 599 -26.93 -12.90 1.53
C SER A 599 -27.01 -13.68 0.23
N ILE A 600 -26.74 -14.99 0.28
CA ILE A 600 -26.88 -15.89 -0.87
C ILE A 600 -28.35 -16.01 -1.26
N ARG A 601 -29.27 -16.20 -0.31
CA ARG A 601 -30.71 -16.27 -0.58
C ARG A 601 -31.29 -14.93 -1.05
N ASN A 602 -30.72 -13.82 -0.69
CA ASN A 602 -31.10 -12.48 -1.18
C ASN A 602 -30.64 -12.18 -2.62
N ILE A 603 -29.99 -13.14 -3.31
CA ILE A 603 -29.65 -13.01 -4.74
C ILE A 603 -30.88 -13.26 -5.62
N TYR A 604 -31.84 -14.06 -5.12
CA TYR A 604 -33.05 -14.48 -5.85
C TYR A 604 -34.36 -14.14 -5.14
#